data_de4a2d478e6fa4d786afb8d8271db94e
#
_entry.id   de4a2d478e6fa4d786afb8d8271db94e
#
_cell.length_a   1.000
_cell.length_b   1.000
_cell.length_c   1.000
_cell.angle_alpha   90.00
_cell.angle_beta   90.00
_cell.angle_gamma   90.00
#
_symmetry.space_group_name_H-M   'P 1'
#
loop_
_entity.id
_entity.type
_entity.pdbx_description
1 polymer ?
#
loop_
_entity_poly.entity_id
_entity_poly.type
_entity_poly.pdbx_seq_one_letter_code
_entity_poly.pdbx_strand_id
1 'polypeptide(L)'
;MNEVLIRKAKKGDKDAFCRLMDENVQSMYKIAAAYLKNDEDVAVAIQDTILSCYENLKSLKQNRYFKTWMIRILINKCKDMIQKKKLVTYTDQMPETPFHEEEYAAMEWAQVLETLDSKYRLVVLLYYMEGFSVREISDALDMKESTVKSRLHRGRKQIAEMYGYKVKEGRV
;
A
#
# COMPACT_ATOMS: atom_id res chain seq x y z
N MET A 1 -14.25 4.81 -7.65
CA MET A 1 -14.17 3.32 -7.76
C MET A 1 -15.40 2.80 -8.47
N ASN A 2 -15.23 1.91 -9.46
CA ASN A 2 -16.30 1.48 -10.34
C ASN A 2 -17.09 0.28 -9.76
N GLU A 3 -18.14 0.55 -8.97
CA GLU A 3 -18.97 -0.50 -8.37
C GLU A 3 -19.64 -1.44 -9.41
N VAL A 4 -19.82 -0.95 -10.64
CA VAL A 4 -20.39 -1.76 -11.73
C VAL A 4 -19.42 -2.86 -12.13
N LEU A 5 -18.11 -2.57 -12.25
CA LEU A 5 -17.10 -3.58 -12.54
C LEU A 5 -17.03 -4.63 -11.44
N ILE A 6 -17.06 -4.21 -10.18
CA ILE A 6 -17.02 -5.14 -9.05
C ILE A 6 -18.21 -6.09 -9.08
N ARG A 7 -19.43 -5.59 -9.37
CA ARG A 7 -20.63 -6.43 -9.47
C ARG A 7 -20.55 -7.42 -10.63
N LYS A 8 -20.03 -7.01 -11.80
CA LYS A 8 -19.84 -7.89 -12.95
C LYS A 8 -18.79 -8.97 -12.65
N ALA A 9 -17.64 -8.57 -12.11
CA ALA A 9 -16.57 -9.51 -11.74
C ALA A 9 -17.05 -10.55 -10.71
N LYS A 10 -17.85 -10.17 -9.71
CA LYS A 10 -18.47 -11.10 -8.75
C LYS A 10 -19.40 -12.12 -9.42
N LYS A 11 -20.02 -11.77 -10.54
CA LYS A 11 -20.85 -12.67 -11.34
C LYS A 11 -20.04 -13.58 -12.28
N GLY A 12 -18.72 -13.47 -12.28
CA GLY A 12 -17.82 -14.29 -13.08
C GLY A 12 -17.38 -13.66 -14.41
N ASP A 13 -17.67 -12.38 -14.64
CA ASP A 13 -17.18 -11.64 -15.79
C ASP A 13 -15.67 -11.40 -15.64
N LYS A 14 -14.88 -12.14 -16.43
CA LYS A 14 -13.42 -12.10 -16.41
C LYS A 14 -12.87 -10.78 -16.91
N ASP A 15 -13.48 -10.19 -17.93
CA ASP A 15 -13.03 -8.91 -18.49
C ASP A 15 -13.25 -7.78 -17.50
N ALA A 16 -14.37 -7.80 -16.78
CA ALA A 16 -14.62 -6.85 -15.71
C ALA A 16 -13.62 -7.01 -14.56
N PHE A 17 -13.21 -8.24 -14.24
CA PHE A 17 -12.17 -8.49 -13.24
C PHE A 17 -10.81 -7.97 -13.70
N CYS A 18 -10.37 -8.26 -14.93
CA CYS A 18 -9.10 -7.76 -15.47
C CYS A 18 -9.05 -6.24 -15.42
N ARG A 19 -10.07 -5.54 -15.91
CA ARG A 19 -10.16 -4.07 -15.84
C ARG A 19 -10.11 -3.54 -14.41
N LEU A 20 -10.76 -4.25 -13.48
CA LEU A 20 -10.73 -3.87 -12.06
C LEU A 20 -9.31 -3.99 -11.48
N MET A 21 -8.53 -4.99 -11.88
CA MET A 21 -7.13 -5.12 -11.49
C MET A 21 -6.26 -4.05 -12.13
N ASP A 22 -6.43 -3.80 -13.44
CA ASP A 22 -5.67 -2.78 -14.18
C ASP A 22 -5.85 -1.38 -13.56
N GLU A 23 -7.09 -1.01 -13.17
CA GLU A 23 -7.36 0.26 -12.48
C GLU A 23 -6.63 0.38 -11.12
N ASN A 24 -6.16 -0.72 -10.54
CA ASN A 24 -5.56 -0.73 -9.21
C ASN A 24 -4.09 -1.16 -9.18
N VAL A 25 -3.50 -1.59 -10.31
CA VAL A 25 -2.13 -2.11 -10.35
C VAL A 25 -1.10 -1.09 -9.87
N GLN A 26 -1.26 0.17 -10.24
CA GLN A 26 -0.39 1.28 -9.81
C GLN A 26 -0.43 1.49 -8.28
N SER A 27 -1.63 1.47 -7.68
CA SER A 27 -1.79 1.53 -6.23
C SER A 27 -1.12 0.33 -5.55
N MET A 28 -1.29 -0.87 -6.09
CA MET A 28 -0.65 -2.09 -5.57
C MET A 28 0.87 -1.97 -5.63
N TYR A 29 1.42 -1.50 -6.76
CA TYR A 29 2.85 -1.32 -6.92
C TYR A 29 3.45 -0.35 -5.88
N LYS A 30 2.88 0.85 -5.75
CA LYS A 30 3.34 1.86 -4.78
C LYS A 30 3.36 1.32 -3.34
N ILE A 31 2.32 0.57 -2.97
CA ILE A 31 2.20 0.01 -1.62
C ILE A 31 3.17 -1.16 -1.43
N ALA A 32 3.28 -2.08 -2.38
CA ALA A 32 4.20 -3.21 -2.31
C ALA A 32 5.65 -2.74 -2.26
N ALA A 33 6.04 -1.76 -3.10
CA ALA A 33 7.37 -1.16 -3.10
C ALA A 33 7.72 -0.45 -1.77
N ALA A 34 6.72 0.07 -1.04
CA ALA A 34 6.94 0.61 0.30
C ALA A 34 7.27 -0.45 1.36
N TYR A 35 6.96 -1.73 1.08
CA TYR A 35 7.27 -2.88 1.94
C TYR A 35 8.49 -3.67 1.48
N LEU A 36 8.60 -3.89 0.16
CA LEU A 36 9.56 -4.79 -0.46
C LEU A 36 10.64 -3.97 -1.14
N LYS A 37 11.88 -4.48 -1.14
CA LYS A 37 13.05 -3.72 -1.60
C LYS A 37 13.45 -4.01 -3.04
N ASN A 38 12.89 -5.05 -3.64
CA ASN A 38 13.19 -5.40 -5.03
C ASN A 38 11.92 -5.61 -5.84
N ASP A 39 12.01 -5.31 -7.13
CA ASP A 39 10.87 -5.34 -8.06
C ASP A 39 10.34 -6.76 -8.32
N GLU A 40 11.18 -7.78 -8.22
CA GLU A 40 10.75 -9.18 -8.38
C GLU A 40 9.77 -9.57 -7.28
N ASP A 41 10.09 -9.25 -6.02
CA ASP A 41 9.20 -9.50 -4.89
C ASP A 41 7.91 -8.68 -5.00
N VAL A 42 8.01 -7.42 -5.47
CA VAL A 42 6.84 -6.56 -5.72
C VAL A 42 5.93 -7.20 -6.76
N ALA A 43 6.48 -7.68 -7.88
CA ALA A 43 5.72 -8.33 -8.93
C ALA A 43 5.03 -9.61 -8.41
N VAL A 44 5.76 -10.45 -7.67
CA VAL A 44 5.21 -11.68 -7.06
C VAL A 44 4.08 -11.35 -6.07
N ALA A 45 4.27 -10.36 -5.20
CA ALA A 45 3.23 -9.96 -4.25
C ALA A 45 1.96 -9.46 -4.94
N ILE A 46 2.10 -8.72 -6.05
CA ILE A 46 0.97 -8.24 -6.85
C ILE A 46 0.25 -9.42 -7.52
N GLN A 47 0.98 -10.33 -8.16
CA GLN A 47 0.41 -11.53 -8.81
C GLN A 47 -0.37 -12.39 -7.81
N ASP A 48 0.22 -12.68 -6.66
CA ASP A 48 -0.42 -13.43 -5.57
C ASP A 48 -1.67 -12.72 -5.03
N THR A 49 -1.65 -11.39 -5.01
CA THR A 49 -2.80 -10.58 -4.60
C THR A 49 -3.91 -10.67 -5.62
N ILE A 50 -3.61 -10.54 -6.91
CA ILE A 50 -4.59 -10.65 -8.01
C ILE A 50 -5.27 -12.03 -7.96
N LEU A 51 -4.49 -13.10 -7.80
CA LEU A 51 -5.01 -14.46 -7.69
C LEU A 51 -5.92 -14.60 -6.48
N SER A 52 -5.47 -14.15 -5.31
CA SER A 52 -6.27 -14.17 -4.08
C SER A 52 -7.56 -13.34 -4.20
N CYS A 53 -7.51 -12.20 -4.89
CA CYS A 53 -8.70 -11.39 -5.19
C CYS A 53 -9.67 -12.16 -6.10
N TYR A 54 -9.18 -12.82 -7.14
CA TYR A 54 -10.02 -13.60 -8.07
C TYR A 54 -10.78 -14.71 -7.34
N GLU A 55 -10.07 -15.48 -6.53
CA GLU A 55 -10.63 -16.60 -5.76
C GLU A 55 -11.65 -16.15 -4.71
N ASN A 56 -11.39 -15.03 -4.07
CA ASN A 56 -12.14 -14.59 -2.88
C ASN A 56 -13.07 -13.39 -3.11
N LEU A 57 -13.21 -12.88 -4.35
CA LEU A 57 -14.00 -11.67 -4.64
C LEU A 57 -15.48 -11.80 -4.19
N LYS A 58 -16.04 -13.01 -4.26
CA LYS A 58 -17.41 -13.28 -3.84
C LYS A 58 -17.61 -13.10 -2.33
N SER A 59 -16.55 -13.25 -1.52
CA SER A 59 -16.60 -13.07 -0.06
C SER A 59 -16.67 -11.62 0.38
N LEU A 60 -16.33 -10.68 -0.51
CA LEU A 60 -16.41 -9.25 -0.22
C LEU A 60 -17.87 -8.83 0.02
N LYS A 61 -18.23 -8.50 1.26
CA LYS A 61 -19.61 -8.17 1.63
C LYS A 61 -20.11 -6.87 1.00
N GLN A 62 -19.29 -5.83 1.01
CA GLN A 62 -19.66 -4.49 0.51
C GLN A 62 -18.65 -3.99 -0.54
N ASN A 63 -19.14 -3.72 -1.75
CA ASN A 63 -18.29 -3.34 -2.89
C ASN A 63 -17.49 -2.06 -2.65
N ARG A 64 -18.03 -1.11 -1.88
CA ARG A 64 -17.32 0.14 -1.55
C ARG A 64 -15.98 -0.09 -0.83
N TYR A 65 -15.81 -1.20 -0.13
CA TYR A 65 -14.57 -1.55 0.58
C TYR A 65 -13.61 -2.41 -0.26
N PHE A 66 -13.86 -2.57 -1.56
CA PHE A 66 -13.04 -3.38 -2.43
C PHE A 66 -11.55 -2.98 -2.36
N LYS A 67 -11.25 -1.69 -2.50
CA LYS A 67 -9.87 -1.18 -2.48
C LYS A 67 -9.17 -1.49 -1.16
N THR A 68 -9.83 -1.21 -0.04
CA THR A 68 -9.29 -1.50 1.31
C THR A 68 -9.07 -3.00 1.51
N TRP A 69 -10.01 -3.83 1.06
CA TRP A 69 -9.93 -5.28 1.14
C TRP A 69 -8.77 -5.84 0.29
N MET A 70 -8.62 -5.40 -0.94
CA MET A 70 -7.54 -5.78 -1.85
C MET A 70 -6.17 -5.36 -1.28
N ILE A 71 -6.05 -4.13 -0.82
CA ILE A 71 -4.79 -3.62 -0.23
C ILE A 71 -4.43 -4.38 1.06
N ARG A 72 -5.41 -4.78 1.85
CA ARG A 72 -5.15 -5.65 3.02
C ARG A 72 -4.57 -7.00 2.60
N ILE A 73 -5.07 -7.62 1.52
CA ILE A 73 -4.50 -8.85 0.98
C ILE A 73 -3.05 -8.63 0.56
N LEU A 74 -2.78 -7.57 -0.21
CA LEU A 74 -1.43 -7.20 -0.65
C LEU A 74 -0.46 -7.03 0.52
N ILE A 75 -0.86 -6.27 1.53
CA ILE A 75 -0.04 -6.02 2.72
C ILE A 75 0.29 -7.32 3.45
N ASN A 76 -0.67 -8.24 3.57
CA ASN A 76 -0.43 -9.53 4.18
C ASN A 76 0.57 -10.36 3.35
N LYS A 77 0.44 -10.39 2.00
CA LYS A 77 1.42 -11.06 1.14
C LYS A 77 2.83 -10.49 1.30
N CYS A 78 2.97 -9.16 1.33
CA CYS A 78 4.26 -8.51 1.58
C CYS A 78 4.84 -8.88 2.95
N LYS A 79 4.03 -8.88 4.01
CA LYS A 79 4.46 -9.29 5.37
C LYS A 79 4.94 -10.74 5.40
N ASP A 80 4.18 -11.65 4.77
CA ASP A 80 4.53 -13.08 4.72
C ASP A 80 5.84 -13.30 3.97
N MET A 81 6.08 -12.58 2.85
CA MET A 81 7.33 -12.65 2.11
C MET A 81 8.53 -12.17 2.94
N ILE A 82 8.38 -11.04 3.64
CA ILE A 82 9.43 -10.52 4.54
C ILE A 82 9.72 -11.53 5.65
N GLN A 83 8.69 -12.13 6.23
CA GLN A 83 8.86 -13.11 7.31
C GLN A 83 9.57 -14.38 6.81
N LYS A 84 9.17 -14.89 5.63
CA LYS A 84 9.84 -16.06 5.01
C LYS A 84 11.32 -15.75 4.73
N LYS A 85 11.64 -14.57 4.17
CA LYS A 85 13.03 -14.18 3.92
C LYS A 85 13.85 -14.06 5.20
N LYS A 86 13.31 -13.52 6.27
CA LYS A 86 13.99 -13.46 7.58
C LYS A 86 14.31 -14.86 8.14
N LEU A 87 13.47 -15.84 7.90
CA LEU A 87 13.72 -17.23 8.33
C LEU A 87 14.82 -17.90 7.49
N VAL A 88 14.96 -17.49 6.21
CA VAL A 88 16.00 -18.04 5.31
C VAL A 88 17.33 -17.26 5.45
N THR A 89 17.29 -15.98 5.80
CA THR A 89 18.47 -15.11 5.90
C THR A 89 19.05 -15.06 7.31
N TYR A 90 19.51 -16.19 7.84
CA TYR A 90 20.58 -16.16 8.84
C TYR A 90 21.97 -16.03 8.17
N THR A 91 22.01 -15.85 6.87
CA THR A 91 23.25 -15.62 6.10
C THR A 91 22.95 -14.68 4.92
N ASP A 92 23.63 -13.57 4.93
CA ASP A 92 23.96 -12.66 3.84
C ASP A 92 23.31 -11.28 3.81
N GLN A 93 24.20 -10.33 3.59
CA GLN A 93 23.99 -8.88 3.57
C GLN A 93 23.10 -8.46 2.39
N MET A 94 22.24 -7.46 2.63
CA MET A 94 21.28 -6.93 1.66
C MET A 94 21.90 -5.88 0.74
N PRO A 95 21.74 -5.99 -0.59
CA PRO A 95 22.05 -4.90 -1.50
C PRO A 95 20.93 -3.85 -1.53
N GLU A 96 21.31 -2.59 -1.53
CA GLU A 96 20.44 -1.46 -1.82
C GLU A 96 20.26 -1.36 -3.34
N THR A 97 19.02 -1.31 -3.82
CA THR A 97 18.73 -1.06 -5.25
C THR A 97 17.89 0.20 -5.42
N PRO A 98 18.22 1.03 -6.43
CA PRO A 98 17.54 2.29 -6.68
C PRO A 98 16.22 2.11 -7.43
N PHE A 99 15.31 3.02 -7.18
CA PHE A 99 13.97 3.14 -7.76
C PHE A 99 14.04 3.56 -9.24
N HIS A 100 13.27 2.92 -10.14
CA HIS A 100 13.15 3.33 -11.54
C HIS A 100 12.09 4.42 -11.73
N GLU A 101 12.44 5.35 -12.61
CA GLU A 101 11.73 6.59 -12.94
C GLU A 101 10.42 6.34 -13.70
N GLU A 102 9.29 6.90 -13.21
CA GLU A 102 8.18 7.33 -14.07
C GLU A 102 7.37 8.45 -13.40
N GLU A 103 7.21 9.55 -14.15
CA GLU A 103 6.39 10.74 -13.91
C GLU A 103 6.83 11.70 -12.79
N TYR A 104 7.20 12.94 -13.18
CA TYR A 104 7.78 14.00 -12.34
C TYR A 104 7.00 14.29 -11.04
N ALA A 105 5.68 14.25 -11.01
CA ALA A 105 4.91 14.47 -9.78
C ALA A 105 4.90 13.24 -8.83
N ALA A 106 4.94 12.03 -9.39
CA ALA A 106 5.08 10.80 -8.62
C ALA A 106 6.51 10.67 -8.05
N MET A 107 7.51 11.21 -8.74
CA MET A 107 8.92 11.22 -8.35
C MET A 107 9.18 12.10 -7.12
N GLU A 108 8.57 13.29 -7.02
CA GLU A 108 8.69 14.13 -5.83
C GLU A 108 8.13 13.44 -4.58
N TRP A 109 6.94 12.80 -4.69
CA TRP A 109 6.37 12.07 -3.56
C TRP A 109 7.13 10.78 -3.21
N ALA A 110 7.69 10.08 -4.19
CA ALA A 110 8.53 8.91 -3.95
C ALA A 110 9.76 9.31 -3.13
N GLN A 111 10.45 10.38 -3.51
CA GLN A 111 11.59 10.92 -2.78
C GLN A 111 11.21 11.34 -1.35
N VAL A 112 10.07 12.03 -1.18
CA VAL A 112 9.56 12.41 0.14
C VAL A 112 9.29 11.18 1.00
N LEU A 113 8.68 10.14 0.43
CA LEU A 113 8.39 8.91 1.16
C LEU A 113 9.65 8.13 1.56
N GLU A 114 10.70 8.15 0.73
CA GLU A 114 11.98 7.49 1.03
C GLU A 114 12.68 8.09 2.24
N THR A 115 12.54 9.38 2.45
CA THR A 115 13.13 10.08 3.59
C THR A 115 12.42 9.80 4.92
N LEU A 116 11.19 9.29 4.86
CA LEU A 116 10.43 8.93 6.05
C LEU A 116 10.91 7.60 6.65
N ASP A 117 10.94 7.55 7.97
CA ASP A 117 11.03 6.26 8.67
C ASP A 117 10.00 5.26 8.11
N SER A 118 10.41 4.02 7.88
CA SER A 118 9.55 2.96 7.33
C SER A 118 8.22 2.79 8.07
N LYS A 119 8.21 3.02 9.40
CA LYS A 119 7.02 2.97 10.26
C LYS A 119 5.98 4.07 9.96
N TYR A 120 6.37 5.19 9.33
CA TYR A 120 5.47 6.30 8.97
C TYR A 120 5.14 6.31 7.49
N ARG A 121 6.08 5.87 6.64
CA ARG A 121 5.98 5.89 5.17
C ARG A 121 4.65 5.34 4.68
N LEU A 122 4.32 4.12 5.09
CA LEU A 122 3.13 3.43 4.63
C LEU A 122 1.83 4.12 5.06
N VAL A 123 1.76 4.60 6.30
CA VAL A 123 0.57 5.29 6.80
C VAL A 123 0.36 6.61 6.07
N VAL A 124 1.44 7.34 5.78
CA VAL A 124 1.43 8.59 4.99
C VAL A 124 0.99 8.31 3.56
N LEU A 125 1.54 7.27 2.91
CA LEU A 125 1.18 6.85 1.56
C LEU A 125 -0.32 6.52 1.48
N LEU A 126 -0.82 5.66 2.35
CA LEU A 126 -2.23 5.25 2.35
C LEU A 126 -3.19 6.43 2.57
N TYR A 127 -2.83 7.37 3.45
CA TYR A 127 -3.68 8.50 3.78
C TYR A 127 -3.69 9.57 2.66
N TYR A 128 -2.50 10.02 2.22
CA TYR A 128 -2.38 11.17 1.31
C TYR A 128 -2.44 10.79 -0.17
N MET A 129 -1.91 9.64 -0.55
CA MET A 129 -1.88 9.24 -1.96
C MET A 129 -3.05 8.32 -2.32
N GLU A 130 -3.42 7.41 -1.44
CA GLU A 130 -4.47 6.43 -1.71
C GLU A 130 -5.85 6.86 -1.19
N GLY A 131 -5.90 7.93 -0.38
CA GLY A 131 -7.15 8.53 0.11
C GLY A 131 -7.87 7.68 1.17
N PHE A 132 -7.15 6.82 1.89
CA PHE A 132 -7.74 5.99 2.93
C PHE A 132 -8.04 6.82 4.18
N SER A 133 -9.19 6.57 4.79
CA SER A 133 -9.51 7.09 6.12
C SER A 133 -8.63 6.42 7.20
N VAL A 134 -8.50 7.07 8.36
CA VAL A 134 -7.77 6.50 9.51
C VAL A 134 -8.28 5.10 9.86
N ARG A 135 -9.59 4.88 9.80
CA ARG A 135 -10.22 3.59 10.07
C ARG A 135 -9.81 2.53 9.04
N GLU A 136 -9.86 2.85 7.75
CA GLU A 136 -9.44 1.93 6.69
C GLU A 136 -7.97 1.56 6.79
N ILE A 137 -7.10 2.53 7.16
CA ILE A 137 -5.69 2.28 7.43
C ILE A 137 -5.51 1.37 8.65
N SER A 138 -6.28 1.63 9.72
CA SER A 138 -6.32 0.79 10.92
C SER A 138 -6.66 -0.67 10.58
N ASP A 139 -7.72 -0.87 9.79
CA ASP A 139 -8.16 -2.18 9.33
C ASP A 139 -7.14 -2.86 8.39
N ALA A 140 -6.54 -2.11 7.45
CA ALA A 140 -5.58 -2.64 6.48
C ALA A 140 -4.25 -3.04 7.11
N LEU A 141 -3.76 -2.27 8.09
CA LEU A 141 -2.46 -2.48 8.74
C LEU A 141 -2.54 -3.32 10.01
N ASP A 142 -3.76 -3.65 10.47
CA ASP A 142 -4.02 -4.34 11.74
C ASP A 142 -3.38 -3.60 12.93
N MET A 143 -3.74 -2.31 13.07
CA MET A 143 -3.26 -1.46 14.16
C MET A 143 -4.36 -0.54 14.69
N LYS A 144 -4.24 -0.06 15.92
CA LYS A 144 -5.22 0.85 16.53
C LYS A 144 -5.26 2.19 15.78
N GLU A 145 -6.45 2.79 15.63
CA GLU A 145 -6.62 4.12 15.02
C GLU A 145 -5.76 5.19 15.71
N SER A 146 -5.58 5.12 17.03
CA SER A 146 -4.69 6.02 17.76
C SER A 146 -3.23 5.92 17.31
N THR A 147 -2.78 4.71 16.97
CA THR A 147 -1.45 4.45 16.41
C THR A 147 -1.34 5.03 15.00
N VAL A 148 -2.36 4.87 14.17
CA VAL A 148 -2.42 5.48 12.84
C VAL A 148 -2.30 7.00 12.94
N LYS A 149 -3.12 7.64 13.79
CA LYS A 149 -3.10 9.09 14.01
C LYS A 149 -1.72 9.57 14.47
N SER A 150 -1.12 8.89 15.45
CA SER A 150 0.22 9.28 15.95
C SER A 150 1.31 9.12 14.89
N ARG A 151 1.23 8.07 14.04
CA ARG A 151 2.16 7.86 12.92
C ARG A 151 1.97 8.91 11.82
N LEU A 152 0.74 9.28 11.48
CA LEU A 152 0.44 10.37 10.55
C LEU A 152 1.00 11.70 11.06
N HIS A 153 0.79 12.01 12.35
CA HIS A 153 1.33 13.23 12.96
C HIS A 153 2.87 13.28 12.87
N ARG A 154 3.54 12.20 13.25
CA ARG A 154 5.01 12.13 13.21
C ARG A 154 5.56 12.15 11.80
N GLY A 155 4.91 11.45 10.84
CA GLY A 155 5.29 11.50 9.43
C GLY A 155 5.17 12.90 8.85
N ARG A 156 4.07 13.63 9.14
CA ARG A 156 3.92 15.04 8.73
C ARG A 156 5.00 15.93 9.33
N LYS A 157 5.36 15.71 10.61
CA LYS A 157 6.41 16.48 11.28
C LYS A 157 7.75 16.27 10.58
N GLN A 158 8.13 15.03 10.27
CA GLN A 158 9.38 14.74 9.53
C GLN A 158 9.40 15.41 8.15
N ILE A 159 8.29 15.36 7.39
CA ILE A 159 8.19 16.04 6.09
C ILE A 159 8.36 17.55 6.25
N ALA A 160 7.67 18.15 7.21
CA ALA A 160 7.74 19.60 7.42
C ALA A 160 9.13 20.07 7.86
N GLU A 161 9.81 19.33 8.74
CA GLU A 161 11.18 19.60 9.16
C GLU A 161 12.16 19.58 7.97
N MET A 162 11.97 18.63 7.04
CA MET A 162 12.80 18.52 5.84
C MET A 162 12.64 19.72 4.89
N TYR A 163 11.40 20.21 4.74
CA TYR A 163 11.11 21.36 3.87
C TYR A 163 11.18 22.72 4.58
N GLY A 164 11.65 22.75 5.82
CA GLY A 164 11.78 24.00 6.61
C GLY A 164 10.44 24.62 7.02
N TYR A 165 9.33 23.88 6.96
CA TYR A 165 8.02 24.36 7.38
C TYR A 165 7.78 24.10 8.88
N LYS A 166 7.37 25.14 9.63
CA LYS A 166 6.85 24.94 10.98
C LYS A 166 5.45 24.31 10.91
N VAL A 167 5.31 23.08 11.41
CA VAL A 167 3.99 22.45 11.54
C VAL A 167 3.18 23.24 12.56
N LYS A 168 2.09 23.91 12.11
CA LYS A 168 1.08 24.39 13.04
C LYS A 168 0.44 23.16 13.70
N GLU A 169 0.45 23.08 15.03
CA GLU A 169 -0.23 22.06 15.80
C GLU A 169 -1.75 22.18 15.56
N GLY A 170 -2.22 21.53 14.51
CA GLY A 170 -3.63 21.38 14.18
C GLY A 170 -4.07 19.95 14.51
N ARG A 171 -5.08 19.83 15.36
CA ARG A 171 -5.74 18.55 15.70
C ARG A 171 -6.23 17.85 14.41
N VAL A 172 -5.93 16.56 14.29
CA VAL A 172 -6.58 15.61 13.37
C VAL A 172 -7.82 15.06 14.03
#